data_5e785bf8499e6cffb18d313be6bbfba2
#
_entry.id   5e785bf8499e6cffb18d313be6bbfba2
#
_cell.length_a   1.000
_cell.length_b   1.000
_cell.length_c   1.000
_cell.angle_alpha   90.00
_cell.angle_beta   90.00
_cell.angle_gamma   90.00
#
_symmetry.space_group_name_H-M   'P 1'
#
loop_
_entity.id
_entity.type
_entity.pdbx_description
1 polymer ?
#
loop_
_entity_poly.entity_id
_entity_poly.type
_entity_poly.pdbx_seq_one_letter_code
_entity_poly.pdbx_strand_id
1 'polypeptide(L)'
;MMAKGGEILGCQGRSAIIIGGATALELIRREDLAPLIAYSERVPARALACKIVAPTQQQAARLLDAFECSAPLHCVVEDTGDRRRGAVRCQILRPVRQGDVIMLDRGLYLLSPELLYLQLSRGMDVAQLWMLASELTARYGLDTRAEVSRQHIHRASAAHSKRFEEADRSLSVSEQADGDSNSLFERAPLTTPEALRTVVESAGHGPRSLSHRVASLVLGGARSPKEAQLAALLALPRRLGGRGISGMELNHVFELPRQAQVIAGRRAVEGDLYIPGIRRNIEYDSEQHHSDSEQRDRDIRKANALRAIGVDVRTVTRTQLYTWNVFNALADSLARGTVDRARPVTASLKMLQYELWHNLLVRDEERD
;
A
#
# COMPACT_ATOMS: atom_id res chain seq x y z
N MET A 1 19.82 -15.26 7.20
CA MET A 1 20.92 -15.96 6.49
C MET A 1 21.80 -14.89 5.87
N MET A 2 22.86 -14.49 6.57
CA MET A 2 23.77 -13.48 6.02
C MET A 2 24.45 -14.09 4.79
N ALA A 3 24.23 -13.47 3.63
CA ALA A 3 24.94 -13.84 2.42
C ALA A 3 26.45 -13.69 2.69
N LYS A 4 27.20 -14.73 2.40
CA LYS A 4 28.67 -14.74 2.46
C LYS A 4 29.19 -13.49 1.76
N GLY A 5 29.92 -12.64 2.50
CA GLY A 5 30.50 -11.40 2.00
C GLY A 5 31.41 -11.64 0.80
N GLY A 6 30.85 -11.40 -0.37
CA GLY A 6 31.53 -11.19 -1.61
C GLY A 6 30.91 -9.94 -2.21
N GLU A 7 31.74 -8.95 -2.53
CA GLU A 7 31.31 -7.69 -3.16
C GLU A 7 30.35 -7.97 -4.31
N ILE A 8 29.05 -7.73 -4.06
CA ILE A 8 27.99 -7.96 -5.07
C ILE A 8 28.19 -7.02 -6.26
N LEU A 9 28.87 -5.89 -6.04
CA LEU A 9 29.23 -4.93 -7.07
C LEU A 9 30.66 -4.46 -6.87
N GLY A 10 31.52 -4.73 -7.82
CA GLY A 10 32.84 -4.06 -7.92
C GLY A 10 32.70 -2.56 -8.25
N CYS A 11 31.89 -1.82 -7.51
CA CYS A 11 31.79 -0.37 -7.56
C CYS A 11 32.97 0.21 -6.76
N GLN A 12 34.08 0.39 -7.42
CA GLN A 12 35.21 1.15 -6.88
C GLN A 12 34.75 2.62 -6.73
N GLY A 13 34.29 3.03 -5.58
CA GLY A 13 34.22 4.39 -5.01
C GLY A 13 33.83 5.62 -5.85
N ARG A 14 33.62 5.49 -7.16
CA ARG A 14 33.39 6.61 -8.11
C ARG A 14 31.97 6.67 -8.69
N SER A 15 31.10 5.69 -8.44
CA SER A 15 29.73 5.65 -8.96
C SER A 15 28.78 4.98 -8.00
N ALA A 16 27.50 5.42 -8.04
CA ALA A 16 26.41 4.85 -7.28
C ALA A 16 25.34 4.29 -8.23
N ILE A 17 24.81 3.12 -7.92
CA ILE A 17 23.61 2.56 -8.53
C ILE A 17 22.47 2.75 -7.57
N ILE A 18 21.38 3.38 -8.03
CA ILE A 18 20.16 3.58 -7.23
C ILE A 18 19.04 2.78 -7.85
N ILE A 19 18.56 1.75 -7.14
CA ILE A 19 17.38 0.97 -7.52
C ILE A 19 16.14 1.83 -7.28
N GLY A 20 15.23 1.86 -8.27
CA GLY A 20 13.99 2.61 -8.22
C GLY A 20 12.84 1.87 -8.90
N GLY A 21 11.73 2.56 -9.14
CA GLY A 21 10.59 2.04 -9.90
C GLY A 21 10.00 0.76 -9.36
N ALA A 22 9.55 -0.12 -10.26
CA ALA A 22 8.91 -1.38 -9.89
C ALA A 22 9.84 -2.29 -9.08
N THR A 23 11.14 -2.35 -9.39
CA THR A 23 12.08 -3.18 -8.62
C THR A 23 12.21 -2.67 -7.18
N ALA A 24 12.28 -1.36 -6.96
CA ALA A 24 12.30 -0.83 -5.58
C ALA A 24 11.00 -1.13 -4.84
N LEU A 25 9.85 -1.04 -5.50
CA LEU A 25 8.56 -1.40 -4.92
C LEU A 25 8.50 -2.89 -4.55
N GLU A 26 8.99 -3.77 -5.44
CA GLU A 26 9.10 -5.21 -5.19
C GLU A 26 9.96 -5.50 -3.96
N LEU A 27 11.13 -4.83 -3.84
CA LEU A 27 12.03 -5.02 -2.69
C LEU A 27 11.43 -4.57 -1.37
N ILE A 28 10.76 -3.42 -1.32
CA ILE A 28 10.16 -2.92 -0.07
C ILE A 28 8.91 -3.71 0.38
N ARG A 29 8.34 -4.51 -0.52
CA ARG A 29 7.21 -5.41 -0.25
C ARG A 29 7.63 -6.75 0.33
N ARG A 30 8.89 -7.11 0.25
CA ARG A 30 9.37 -8.40 0.71
C ARG A 30 9.48 -8.47 2.22
N GLU A 31 8.86 -9.48 2.81
CA GLU A 31 8.90 -9.72 4.25
C GLU A 31 10.32 -9.97 4.76
N ASP A 32 11.11 -10.78 4.03
CA ASP A 32 12.49 -11.11 4.40
C ASP A 32 13.47 -9.93 4.31
N LEU A 33 13.15 -8.89 3.50
CA LEU A 33 13.93 -7.67 3.39
C LEU A 33 13.43 -6.53 4.28
N ALA A 34 12.25 -6.63 4.84
CA ALA A 34 11.66 -5.57 5.67
C ALA A 34 12.57 -5.16 6.84
N PRO A 35 13.22 -6.07 7.61
CA PRO A 35 14.19 -5.67 8.64
C PRO A 35 15.41 -4.97 8.06
N LEU A 36 15.96 -5.47 6.93
CA LEU A 36 17.11 -4.84 6.28
C LEU A 36 16.77 -3.40 5.90
N ILE A 37 15.64 -3.17 5.25
CA ILE A 37 15.23 -1.84 4.80
C ILE A 37 14.95 -0.91 5.99
N ALA A 38 14.31 -1.43 7.06
CA ALA A 38 13.98 -0.65 8.25
C ALA A 38 15.23 -0.20 9.04
N TYR A 39 16.27 -1.02 9.08
CA TYR A 39 17.48 -0.77 9.87
C TYR A 39 18.67 -0.27 9.02
N SER A 40 18.55 -0.22 7.69
CA SER A 40 19.61 0.31 6.81
C SER A 40 19.76 1.82 6.97
N GLU A 41 21.00 2.28 6.81
CA GLU A 41 21.31 3.70 6.89
C GLU A 41 20.62 4.49 5.77
N ARG A 42 19.90 5.55 6.15
CA ARG A 42 19.38 6.55 5.20
C ARG A 42 20.45 7.60 4.96
N VAL A 43 20.84 7.76 3.72
CA VAL A 43 21.89 8.69 3.29
C VAL A 43 21.26 9.77 2.43
N PRO A 44 21.45 11.08 2.75
CA PRO A 44 21.02 12.13 1.84
C PRO A 44 21.69 11.96 0.48
N ALA A 45 20.88 11.80 -0.58
CA ALA A 45 21.44 11.54 -1.92
C ALA A 45 22.37 12.65 -2.42
N ARG A 46 22.20 13.89 -1.90
CA ARG A 46 23.14 15.00 -2.12
C ARG A 46 24.53 14.78 -1.54
N ALA A 47 24.65 13.93 -0.51
CA ALA A 47 25.93 13.60 0.11
C ALA A 47 26.72 12.53 -0.68
N LEU A 48 26.09 11.89 -1.67
CA LEU A 48 26.78 10.96 -2.57
C LEU A 48 27.74 11.77 -3.45
N ALA A 49 29.02 11.78 -3.10
CA ALA A 49 30.09 12.50 -3.82
C ALA A 49 30.45 11.84 -5.16
N CYS A 50 29.63 10.92 -5.66
CA CYS A 50 29.85 10.14 -6.87
C CYS A 50 28.73 10.34 -7.88
N LYS A 51 28.95 9.96 -9.14
CA LYS A 51 27.97 9.98 -10.20
C LYS A 51 26.96 8.85 -10.00
N ILE A 52 25.67 9.15 -10.21
CA ILE A 52 24.61 8.14 -10.24
C ILE A 52 24.56 7.58 -11.66
N VAL A 53 24.77 6.27 -11.79
CA VAL A 53 24.88 5.59 -13.10
C VAL A 53 23.95 4.40 -13.18
N ALA A 54 23.55 4.04 -14.40
CA ALA A 54 22.87 2.78 -14.65
C ALA A 54 23.88 1.61 -14.57
N PRO A 55 23.47 0.45 -14.00
CA PRO A 55 24.28 -0.75 -13.98
C PRO A 55 24.54 -1.28 -15.39
N THR A 56 25.65 -1.98 -15.59
CA THR A 56 25.88 -2.78 -16.80
C THR A 56 24.89 -3.93 -16.88
N GLN A 57 24.73 -4.57 -18.04
CA GLN A 57 23.85 -5.73 -18.20
C GLN A 57 24.23 -6.87 -17.24
N GLN A 58 25.54 -7.11 -17.09
CA GLN A 58 26.05 -8.14 -16.17
C GLN A 58 25.77 -7.81 -14.71
N GLN A 59 25.95 -6.54 -14.30
CA GLN A 59 25.60 -6.09 -12.95
C GLN A 59 24.09 -6.20 -12.71
N ALA A 60 23.27 -5.79 -13.68
CA ALA A 60 21.81 -5.91 -13.59
C ALA A 60 21.36 -7.37 -13.42
N ALA A 61 21.92 -8.30 -14.20
CA ALA A 61 21.61 -9.72 -14.08
C ALA A 61 21.97 -10.26 -12.69
N ARG A 62 23.15 -9.90 -12.17
CA ARG A 62 23.58 -10.30 -10.82
C ARG A 62 22.69 -9.73 -9.73
N LEU A 63 22.25 -8.48 -9.87
CA LEU A 63 21.33 -7.85 -8.90
C LEU A 63 19.94 -8.50 -8.92
N LEU A 64 19.40 -8.76 -10.11
CA LEU A 64 18.12 -9.46 -10.25
C LEU A 64 18.18 -10.86 -9.63
N ASP A 65 19.26 -11.59 -9.85
CA ASP A 65 19.48 -12.92 -9.28
C ASP A 65 19.67 -12.84 -7.76
N ALA A 66 20.53 -11.94 -7.26
CA ALA A 66 20.82 -11.81 -5.84
C ALA A 66 19.62 -11.38 -5.00
N PHE A 67 18.72 -10.56 -5.57
CA PHE A 67 17.49 -10.12 -4.93
C PHE A 67 16.27 -10.91 -5.35
N GLU A 68 16.40 -11.90 -6.23
CA GLU A 68 15.29 -12.70 -6.77
C GLU A 68 14.15 -11.82 -7.35
N CYS A 69 14.52 -10.74 -8.05
CA CYS A 69 13.60 -9.77 -8.62
C CYS A 69 13.28 -10.04 -10.08
N SER A 70 12.12 -9.56 -10.51
CA SER A 70 11.67 -9.64 -11.90
C SER A 70 12.44 -8.67 -12.81
N ALA A 71 12.83 -9.15 -14.02
CA ALA A 71 13.39 -8.27 -15.04
C ALA A 71 12.30 -7.39 -15.69
N PRO A 72 12.62 -6.18 -16.14
CA PRO A 72 13.94 -5.51 -16.12
C PRO A 72 14.26 -4.84 -14.77
N LEU A 73 15.55 -4.72 -14.42
CA LEU A 73 15.97 -3.94 -13.26
C LEU A 73 15.66 -2.46 -13.48
N HIS A 74 14.86 -1.88 -12.60
CA HIS A 74 14.56 -0.47 -12.63
C HIS A 74 15.59 0.32 -11.80
N CYS A 75 16.17 1.35 -12.39
CA CYS A 75 17.12 2.22 -11.72
C CYS A 75 16.90 3.70 -12.04
N VAL A 76 17.50 4.54 -11.22
CA VAL A 76 17.46 6.00 -11.39
C VAL A 76 18.77 6.48 -11.97
N VAL A 77 18.69 7.46 -12.88
CA VAL A 77 19.83 8.20 -13.42
C VAL A 77 19.53 9.70 -13.38
N GLU A 78 20.57 10.52 -13.37
CA GLU A 78 20.43 11.98 -13.37
C GLU A 78 20.23 12.51 -14.79
N ASP A 79 20.92 11.96 -15.78
CA ASP A 79 20.94 12.40 -17.16
C ASP A 79 20.47 11.36 -18.17
N THR A 80 19.97 11.84 -19.32
CA THR A 80 19.55 10.95 -20.41
C THR A 80 20.69 10.14 -21.01
N GLY A 81 21.91 10.69 -21.03
CA GLY A 81 23.11 10.03 -21.55
C GLY A 81 23.55 8.81 -20.73
N ASP A 82 23.10 8.72 -19.49
CA ASP A 82 23.42 7.60 -18.60
C ASP A 82 22.41 6.45 -18.69
N ARG A 83 21.39 6.56 -19.54
CA ARG A 83 20.39 5.49 -19.76
C ARG A 83 21.01 4.31 -20.47
N ARG A 84 20.60 3.11 -20.03
CA ARG A 84 20.94 1.83 -20.68
C ARG A 84 19.66 1.14 -21.15
N ARG A 85 19.79 0.21 -22.09
CA ARG A 85 18.70 -0.61 -22.64
C ARG A 85 18.91 -2.09 -22.27
N GLY A 86 17.93 -2.93 -22.57
CA GLY A 86 18.00 -4.37 -22.31
C GLY A 86 17.42 -4.73 -20.94
N ALA A 87 18.17 -5.44 -20.11
CA ALA A 87 17.75 -5.87 -18.78
C ALA A 87 17.63 -4.72 -17.75
N VAL A 88 17.88 -3.46 -18.18
CA VAL A 88 17.82 -2.27 -17.31
C VAL A 88 16.80 -1.29 -17.85
N ARG A 89 15.93 -0.79 -17.00
CA ARG A 89 15.00 0.31 -17.29
C ARG A 89 15.37 1.53 -16.45
N CYS A 90 15.93 2.53 -17.10
CA CYS A 90 16.36 3.75 -16.43
C CYS A 90 15.28 4.83 -16.47
N GLN A 91 15.04 5.44 -15.32
CA GLN A 91 14.20 6.64 -15.20
C GLN A 91 15.04 7.83 -14.74
N ILE A 92 14.77 9.00 -15.30
CA ILE A 92 15.36 10.25 -14.82
C ILE A 92 14.53 10.75 -13.65
N LEU A 93 15.16 10.89 -12.50
CA LEU A 93 14.57 11.52 -11.32
C LEU A 93 15.43 12.73 -10.93
N ARG A 94 15.13 13.89 -11.53
CA ARG A 94 15.88 15.13 -11.26
C ARG A 94 15.96 15.51 -9.78
N PRO A 95 14.87 15.38 -8.98
CA PRO A 95 14.90 15.70 -7.56
C PRO A 95 15.55 14.60 -6.69
N VAL A 96 16.20 13.57 -7.26
CA VAL A 96 16.83 12.49 -6.47
C VAL A 96 17.79 13.03 -5.41
N ARG A 97 18.52 14.09 -5.73
CA ARG A 97 19.48 14.74 -4.81
C ARG A 97 18.81 15.50 -3.66
N GLN A 98 17.49 15.71 -3.71
CA GLN A 98 16.73 16.44 -2.69
C GLN A 98 16.17 15.53 -1.59
N GLY A 99 16.22 14.21 -1.77
CA GLY A 99 15.75 13.23 -0.83
C GLY A 99 16.84 12.27 -0.37
N ASP A 100 16.41 11.25 0.34
CA ASP A 100 17.28 10.22 0.89
C ASP A 100 17.26 8.96 0.04
N VAL A 101 18.32 8.18 0.14
CA VAL A 101 18.44 6.83 -0.37
C VAL A 101 18.82 5.89 0.78
N ILE A 102 18.44 4.63 0.66
CA ILE A 102 18.73 3.59 1.63
C ILE A 102 19.96 2.83 1.12
N MET A 103 21.00 2.74 1.92
CA MET A 103 22.21 2.02 1.56
C MET A 103 22.01 0.52 1.73
N LEU A 104 22.00 -0.23 0.62
CA LEU A 104 21.91 -1.70 0.64
C LEU A 104 23.30 -2.34 0.72
N ASP A 105 24.28 -1.75 0.01
CA ASP A 105 25.68 -2.18 -0.02
C ASP A 105 26.53 -1.00 -0.49
N ARG A 106 27.84 -1.15 -0.48
CA ARG A 106 28.81 -0.13 -0.94
C ARG A 106 28.59 0.20 -2.41
N GLY A 107 28.11 1.43 -2.69
CA GLY A 107 27.78 1.89 -4.05
C GLY A 107 26.44 1.40 -4.58
N LEU A 108 25.65 0.68 -3.79
CA LEU A 108 24.31 0.22 -4.13
C LEU A 108 23.28 0.79 -3.15
N TYR A 109 22.29 1.46 -3.69
CA TYR A 109 21.26 2.15 -2.93
C TYR A 109 19.86 1.82 -3.45
N LEU A 110 18.89 1.96 -2.58
CA LEU A 110 17.47 1.92 -2.89
C LEU A 110 16.87 3.32 -2.71
N LEU A 111 15.95 3.73 -3.57
CA LEU A 111 15.18 4.94 -3.30
C LEU A 111 14.47 4.84 -1.95
N SER A 112 14.51 5.93 -1.18
CA SER A 112 13.63 6.02 -0.01
C SER A 112 12.17 5.91 -0.40
N PRO A 113 11.28 5.48 0.51
CA PRO A 113 9.85 5.40 0.25
C PRO A 113 9.26 6.71 -0.28
N GLU A 114 9.74 7.85 0.20
CA GLU A 114 9.31 9.18 -0.21
C GLU A 114 9.69 9.49 -1.66
N LEU A 115 10.93 9.22 -2.04
CA LEU A 115 11.38 9.39 -3.43
C LEU A 115 10.73 8.38 -4.36
N LEU A 116 10.48 7.16 -3.88
CA LEU A 116 9.76 6.13 -4.64
C LEU A 116 8.31 6.55 -4.91
N TYR A 117 7.62 7.09 -3.89
CA TYR A 117 6.30 7.69 -4.06
C TYR A 117 6.30 8.78 -5.13
N LEU A 118 7.24 9.73 -5.05
CA LEU A 118 7.38 10.80 -6.03
C LEU A 118 7.66 10.26 -7.44
N GLN A 119 8.52 9.25 -7.57
CA GLN A 119 8.84 8.63 -8.84
C GLN A 119 7.64 7.93 -9.48
N LEU A 120 6.93 7.10 -8.69
CA LEU A 120 5.82 6.29 -9.16
C LEU A 120 4.53 7.10 -9.36
N SER A 121 4.38 8.26 -8.71
CA SER A 121 3.20 9.12 -8.84
C SER A 121 2.90 9.59 -10.26
N ARG A 122 3.88 9.51 -11.15
CA ARG A 122 3.72 9.88 -12.56
C ARG A 122 2.95 8.80 -13.30
N GLY A 123 1.74 9.12 -13.74
CA GLY A 123 0.88 8.22 -14.50
C GLY A 123 -0.06 7.36 -13.67
N MET A 124 -0.05 7.51 -12.35
CA MET A 124 -1.03 6.89 -11.45
C MET A 124 -2.31 7.73 -11.36
N ASP A 125 -3.45 7.06 -11.32
CA ASP A 125 -4.72 7.67 -10.95
C ASP A 125 -4.81 7.87 -9.41
N VAL A 126 -5.93 8.45 -8.95
CA VAL A 126 -6.11 8.77 -7.54
C VAL A 126 -6.18 7.51 -6.66
N ALA A 127 -6.77 6.43 -7.15
CA ALA A 127 -6.90 5.17 -6.41
C ALA A 127 -5.53 4.50 -6.24
N GLN A 128 -4.80 4.36 -7.34
CA GLN A 128 -3.45 3.77 -7.35
C GLN A 128 -2.49 4.56 -6.46
N LEU A 129 -2.53 5.89 -6.56
CA LEU A 129 -1.64 6.75 -5.78
C LEU A 129 -2.00 6.77 -4.30
N TRP A 130 -3.30 6.70 -3.96
CA TRP A 130 -3.73 6.55 -2.58
C TRP A 130 -3.25 5.22 -1.99
N MET A 131 -3.44 4.11 -2.72
CA MET A 131 -3.02 2.79 -2.25
C MET A 131 -1.50 2.73 -2.05
N LEU A 132 -0.71 3.28 -2.97
CA LEU A 132 0.74 3.39 -2.81
C LEU A 132 1.11 4.21 -1.57
N ALA A 133 0.53 5.40 -1.39
CA ALA A 133 0.81 6.25 -0.24
C ALA A 133 0.40 5.56 1.08
N SER A 134 -0.77 4.91 1.09
CA SER A 134 -1.26 4.16 2.25
C SER A 134 -0.33 2.99 2.57
N GLU A 135 0.11 2.20 1.59
CA GLU A 135 1.03 1.08 1.79
C GLU A 135 2.38 1.54 2.39
N LEU A 136 2.93 2.65 1.89
CA LEU A 136 4.20 3.17 2.40
C LEU A 136 4.10 3.68 3.85
N THR A 137 2.92 4.13 4.28
CA THR A 137 2.65 4.64 5.62
C THR A 137 1.90 3.64 6.51
N ALA A 138 1.69 2.41 6.03
CA ALA A 138 0.95 1.35 6.70
C ALA A 138 1.77 0.56 7.71
N ARG A 139 1.07 -0.16 8.59
CA ARG A 139 1.60 -1.17 9.51
C ARG A 139 1.58 -2.58 8.91
N TYR A 140 1.25 -2.70 7.63
CA TYR A 140 1.31 -3.95 6.88
C TYR A 140 2.30 -3.87 5.72
N GLY A 141 2.78 -5.01 5.26
CA GLY A 141 3.47 -5.21 4.00
C GLY A 141 2.76 -6.26 3.15
N LEU A 142 2.95 -6.19 1.85
CA LEU A 142 2.40 -7.14 0.87
C LEU A 142 3.57 -7.87 0.22
N ASP A 143 3.78 -9.15 0.55
CA ASP A 143 4.81 -9.95 -0.15
C ASP A 143 4.20 -10.55 -1.43
N THR A 144 4.60 -9.97 -2.57
CA THR A 144 4.08 -10.35 -3.90
C THR A 144 4.77 -11.58 -4.51
N ARG A 145 5.75 -12.19 -3.84
CA ARG A 145 6.45 -13.39 -4.37
C ARG A 145 5.56 -14.59 -4.50
N ALA A 146 4.59 -14.75 -3.61
CA ALA A 146 3.61 -15.83 -3.69
C ALA A 146 2.77 -15.76 -4.98
N GLU A 147 2.42 -14.56 -5.43
CA GLU A 147 1.68 -14.31 -6.68
C GLU A 147 2.54 -14.61 -7.92
N VAL A 148 3.80 -14.14 -7.93
CA VAL A 148 4.74 -14.41 -9.02
C VAL A 148 4.96 -15.91 -9.16
N SER A 149 5.09 -16.64 -8.06
CA SER A 149 5.22 -18.10 -8.07
C SER A 149 3.96 -18.78 -8.61
N ARG A 150 2.75 -18.32 -8.24
CA ARG A 150 1.48 -18.84 -8.77
C ARG A 150 1.32 -18.56 -10.26
N GLN A 151 1.65 -17.34 -10.71
CA GLN A 151 1.59 -16.99 -12.14
C GLN A 151 2.59 -17.82 -12.99
N HIS A 152 3.77 -18.14 -12.45
CA HIS A 152 4.71 -19.04 -13.12
C HIS A 152 4.20 -20.48 -13.18
N ILE A 153 3.57 -20.98 -12.12
CA ILE A 153 2.93 -22.30 -12.08
C ILE A 153 1.76 -22.36 -13.06
N HIS A 154 0.90 -21.34 -13.10
CA HIS A 154 -0.21 -21.27 -14.05
C HIS A 154 0.26 -21.17 -15.50
N ARG A 155 1.30 -20.39 -15.80
CA ARG A 155 1.90 -20.32 -17.15
C ARG A 155 2.56 -21.65 -17.56
N ALA A 156 3.26 -22.30 -16.63
CA ALA A 156 3.84 -23.63 -16.87
C ALA A 156 2.75 -24.70 -17.05
N SER A 157 1.68 -24.65 -16.25
CA SER A 157 0.51 -25.53 -16.37
C SER A 157 -0.25 -25.29 -17.65
N ALA A 158 -0.50 -24.05 -18.06
CA ALA A 158 -1.15 -23.71 -19.33
C ALA A 158 -0.32 -24.14 -20.55
N ALA A 159 1.02 -24.12 -20.46
CA ALA A 159 1.91 -24.66 -21.49
C ALA A 159 1.88 -26.20 -21.54
N HIS A 160 1.59 -26.88 -20.42
CA HIS A 160 1.44 -28.34 -20.35
C HIS A 160 0.01 -28.80 -20.72
N SER A 161 -1.03 -28.01 -20.37
CA SER A 161 -2.44 -28.37 -20.67
C SER A 161 -2.76 -28.44 -22.15
N LYS A 162 -2.03 -27.77 -23.04
CA LYS A 162 -2.18 -27.94 -24.50
C LYS A 162 -1.80 -29.35 -25.01
N ARG A 163 -1.28 -30.20 -24.12
CA ARG A 163 -0.93 -31.60 -24.46
C ARG A 163 -1.86 -32.66 -23.85
N PHE A 164 -2.83 -32.26 -22.99
CA PHE A 164 -3.69 -33.20 -22.25
C PHE A 164 -5.18 -32.86 -22.26
N GLU A 165 -5.69 -32.12 -23.23
CA GLU A 165 -7.12 -31.78 -23.35
C GLU A 165 -8.01 -32.90 -23.94
N GLU A 166 -7.63 -34.17 -23.80
CA GLU A 166 -8.49 -35.31 -24.22
C GLU A 166 -8.82 -36.35 -23.15
N ALA A 167 -8.62 -36.08 -21.89
CA ALA A 167 -9.09 -36.99 -20.86
C ALA A 167 -9.53 -36.24 -19.58
N ASP A 168 -10.82 -36.29 -19.36
CA ASP A 168 -11.52 -36.16 -18.08
C ASP A 168 -12.35 -34.88 -17.85
N ARG A 169 -13.57 -34.95 -18.33
CA ARG A 169 -14.71 -34.17 -17.90
C ARG A 169 -15.36 -34.84 -16.69
N SER A 170 -14.80 -34.71 -15.53
CA SER A 170 -15.54 -34.83 -14.26
C SER A 170 -14.59 -34.55 -13.10
N LEU A 171 -14.70 -33.38 -12.49
CA LEU A 171 -14.58 -33.24 -11.04
C LEU A 171 -14.76 -31.73 -10.67
N SER A 172 -15.92 -31.49 -10.10
CA SER A 172 -16.24 -30.56 -9.00
C SER A 172 -15.46 -29.25 -8.87
N VAL A 173 -16.24 -28.19 -8.97
CA VAL A 173 -16.01 -26.87 -8.34
C VAL A 173 -15.48 -27.07 -6.92
N SER A 174 -14.25 -26.70 -6.67
CA SER A 174 -13.68 -26.58 -5.33
C SER A 174 -13.05 -25.21 -5.16
N GLU A 175 -13.67 -24.45 -4.26
CA GLU A 175 -13.09 -23.44 -3.39
C GLU A 175 -12.05 -22.50 -4.02
N GLN A 176 -12.51 -21.35 -4.45
CA GLN A 176 -11.70 -20.15 -4.58
C GLN A 176 -11.22 -19.77 -3.17
N ALA A 177 -10.02 -20.20 -2.83
CA ALA A 177 -9.31 -19.71 -1.65
C ALA A 177 -8.96 -18.24 -1.89
N ASP A 178 -9.41 -17.39 -0.97
CA ASP A 178 -9.11 -15.97 -0.90
C ASP A 178 -7.59 -15.73 -1.00
N GLY A 179 -7.14 -15.08 -2.08
CA GLY A 179 -5.74 -14.80 -2.36
C GLY A 179 -5.06 -13.79 -1.43
N ASP A 180 -5.82 -13.09 -0.59
CA ASP A 180 -5.33 -11.96 0.21
C ASP A 180 -4.62 -12.33 1.52
N SER A 181 -4.82 -13.53 2.08
CA SER A 181 -4.36 -13.83 3.44
C SER A 181 -2.92 -14.32 3.55
N ASN A 182 -2.30 -14.77 2.47
CA ASN A 182 -0.97 -15.41 2.52
C ASN A 182 0.21 -14.48 2.18
N SER A 183 -0.04 -13.26 1.73
CA SER A 183 0.99 -12.29 1.37
C SER A 183 1.06 -11.09 2.33
N LEU A 184 0.12 -10.99 3.27
CA LEU A 184 0.05 -9.90 4.23
C LEU A 184 0.90 -10.20 5.48
N PHE A 185 1.77 -9.27 5.86
CA PHE A 185 2.57 -9.36 7.09
C PHE A 185 2.60 -8.03 7.84
N GLU A 186 2.81 -8.08 9.15
CA GLU A 186 2.91 -6.87 9.97
C GLU A 186 4.32 -6.29 9.88
N ARG A 187 4.41 -4.96 9.71
CA ARG A 187 5.66 -4.20 9.71
C ARG A 187 5.46 -2.80 10.25
N ALA A 188 6.55 -2.16 10.65
CA ALA A 188 6.55 -0.73 10.92
C ALA A 188 6.30 0.07 9.63
N PRO A 189 5.64 1.25 9.69
CA PRO A 189 5.53 2.15 8.56
C PRO A 189 6.91 2.50 7.99
N LEU A 190 7.03 2.50 6.67
CA LEU A 190 8.30 2.83 5.99
C LEU A 190 8.54 4.35 5.97
N THR A 191 7.47 5.14 6.06
CA THR A 191 7.48 6.60 6.08
C THR A 191 6.23 7.15 6.75
N THR A 192 6.09 8.47 6.81
CA THR A 192 4.90 9.16 7.32
C THR A 192 4.23 10.01 6.24
N PRO A 193 2.93 10.32 6.37
CA PRO A 193 2.25 11.25 5.47
C PRO A 193 2.96 12.61 5.34
N GLU A 194 3.51 13.13 6.43
CA GLU A 194 4.26 14.40 6.46
C GLU A 194 5.54 14.32 5.63
N ALA A 195 6.27 13.21 5.71
CA ALA A 195 7.49 13.00 4.95
C ALA A 195 7.20 12.87 3.44
N LEU A 196 6.11 12.16 3.07
CA LEU A 196 5.64 12.10 1.68
C LEU A 196 5.31 13.50 1.16
N ARG A 197 4.58 14.32 1.94
CA ARG A 197 4.24 15.70 1.55
C ARG A 197 5.50 16.55 1.39
N THR A 198 6.41 16.48 2.33
CA THR A 198 7.66 17.26 2.33
C THR A 198 8.50 16.99 1.08
N VAL A 199 8.66 15.74 0.67
CA VAL A 199 9.44 15.41 -0.53
C VAL A 199 8.76 15.89 -1.81
N VAL A 200 7.44 15.80 -1.87
CA VAL A 200 6.63 16.27 -3.01
C VAL A 200 6.72 17.79 -3.16
N GLU A 201 6.64 18.53 -2.05
CA GLU A 201 6.80 19.98 -2.01
C GLU A 201 8.22 20.40 -2.40
N SER A 202 9.24 19.74 -1.87
CA SER A 202 10.65 19.98 -2.20
C SER A 202 10.95 19.74 -3.68
N ALA A 203 10.24 18.82 -4.31
CA ALA A 203 10.33 18.56 -5.74
C ALA A 203 9.56 19.58 -6.62
N GLY A 204 8.97 20.61 -6.02
CA GLY A 204 8.22 21.66 -6.72
C GLY A 204 6.79 21.26 -7.11
N HIS A 205 6.27 20.17 -6.58
CA HIS A 205 4.89 19.76 -6.81
C HIS A 205 3.96 20.55 -5.88
N GLY A 206 3.26 21.52 -6.41
CA GLY A 206 2.34 22.35 -5.63
C GLY A 206 0.99 21.69 -5.34
N PRO A 207 0.10 22.40 -4.60
CA PRO A 207 -1.22 21.90 -4.15
C PRO A 207 -2.18 21.42 -5.23
N ARG A 208 -1.93 21.77 -6.50
CA ARG A 208 -2.74 21.33 -7.65
C ARG A 208 -2.33 19.97 -8.18
N SER A 209 -1.10 19.49 -7.89
CA SER A 209 -0.65 18.17 -8.33
C SER A 209 -1.37 17.06 -7.57
N LEU A 210 -1.63 15.93 -8.24
CA LEU A 210 -2.29 14.81 -7.60
C LEU A 210 -1.41 14.21 -6.48
N SER A 211 -0.09 14.13 -6.71
CA SER A 211 0.86 13.64 -5.71
C SER A 211 0.82 14.45 -4.41
N HIS A 212 0.81 15.78 -4.48
CA HIS A 212 0.69 16.64 -3.31
C HIS A 212 -0.67 16.46 -2.60
N ARG A 213 -1.75 16.41 -3.37
CA ARG A 213 -3.11 16.26 -2.81
C ARG A 213 -3.28 14.94 -2.08
N VAL A 214 -2.79 13.84 -2.64
CA VAL A 214 -2.87 12.53 -1.99
C VAL A 214 -1.95 12.47 -0.77
N ALA A 215 -0.70 12.92 -0.87
CA ALA A 215 0.24 12.96 0.27
C ALA A 215 -0.30 13.81 1.44
N SER A 216 -1.10 14.85 1.14
CA SER A 216 -1.72 15.71 2.17
C SER A 216 -2.99 15.14 2.79
N LEU A 217 -3.57 14.10 2.20
CA LEU A 217 -4.86 13.52 2.61
C LEU A 217 -4.74 12.07 3.11
N VAL A 218 -3.68 11.37 2.75
CA VAL A 218 -3.50 9.97 3.13
C VAL A 218 -3.43 9.83 4.64
N LEU A 219 -4.10 8.79 5.13
CA LEU A 219 -4.11 8.41 6.54
C LEU A 219 -3.05 7.32 6.75
N GLY A 220 -2.11 7.58 7.65
CA GLY A 220 -1.09 6.59 8.00
C GLY A 220 -1.61 5.53 8.97
N GLY A 221 -0.90 4.42 9.06
CA GLY A 221 -1.12 3.42 10.09
C GLY A 221 -2.19 2.37 9.78
N ALA A 222 -2.65 2.24 8.53
CA ALA A 222 -3.51 1.13 8.12
C ALA A 222 -2.87 -0.23 8.46
N ARG A 223 -3.66 -1.20 8.89
CA ARG A 223 -3.22 -2.58 9.19
C ARG A 223 -3.58 -3.56 8.09
N SER A 224 -4.43 -3.12 7.17
CA SER A 224 -4.82 -3.92 6.01
C SER A 224 -5.06 -3.06 4.77
N PRO A 225 -4.95 -3.62 3.55
CA PRO A 225 -5.36 -2.95 2.32
C PRO A 225 -6.83 -2.54 2.34
N LYS A 226 -7.69 -3.33 2.97
CA LYS A 226 -9.14 -3.05 3.05
C LYS A 226 -9.47 -1.81 3.88
N GLU A 227 -8.77 -1.63 5.00
CA GLU A 227 -8.86 -0.37 5.77
C GLU A 227 -8.41 0.83 4.92
N ALA A 228 -7.31 0.70 4.18
CA ALA A 228 -6.82 1.76 3.29
C ALA A 228 -7.80 2.09 2.16
N GLN A 229 -8.44 1.08 1.56
CA GLN A 229 -9.49 1.23 0.53
C GLN A 229 -10.73 1.93 1.10
N LEU A 230 -11.22 1.47 2.26
CA LEU A 230 -12.39 2.08 2.92
C LEU A 230 -12.08 3.52 3.35
N ALA A 231 -10.88 3.79 3.86
CA ALA A 231 -10.42 5.14 4.19
C ALA A 231 -10.41 6.05 2.96
N ALA A 232 -9.93 5.58 1.79
CA ALA A 232 -9.97 6.34 0.55
C ALA A 232 -11.40 6.76 0.17
N LEU A 233 -12.31 5.80 0.18
CA LEU A 233 -13.72 6.01 -0.20
C LEU A 233 -14.43 7.01 0.71
N LEU A 234 -14.06 7.08 1.99
CA LEU A 234 -14.68 7.94 2.98
C LEU A 234 -13.94 9.30 3.13
N ALA A 235 -12.61 9.30 3.21
CA ALA A 235 -11.84 10.50 3.52
C ALA A 235 -11.52 11.38 2.30
N LEU A 236 -11.30 10.79 1.11
CA LEU A 236 -10.99 11.61 -0.06
C LEU A 236 -12.10 12.65 -0.33
N PRO A 237 -11.72 13.89 -0.71
CA PRO A 237 -12.69 14.91 -1.06
C PRO A 237 -13.63 14.48 -2.19
N ARG A 238 -14.86 14.98 -2.18
CA ARG A 238 -15.87 14.68 -3.20
C ARG A 238 -15.38 14.89 -4.66
N ARG A 239 -14.54 15.90 -4.90
CA ARG A 239 -13.91 16.14 -6.21
C ARG A 239 -12.92 15.05 -6.64
N LEU A 240 -12.54 14.16 -5.75
CA LEU A 240 -11.70 12.98 -6.02
C LEU A 240 -12.48 11.65 -5.89
N GLY A 241 -13.80 11.72 -5.77
CA GLY A 241 -14.68 10.55 -5.68
C GLY A 241 -14.95 10.05 -4.26
N GLY A 242 -14.34 10.63 -3.21
CA GLY A 242 -14.63 10.24 -1.82
C GLY A 242 -15.87 10.93 -1.24
N ARG A 243 -16.10 10.72 0.05
CA ARG A 243 -17.20 11.37 0.81
C ARG A 243 -16.79 12.68 1.46
N GLY A 244 -15.48 12.94 1.61
CA GLY A 244 -14.93 14.15 2.21
C GLY A 244 -15.02 14.19 3.72
N ILE A 245 -15.01 13.04 4.37
CA ILE A 245 -14.95 12.96 5.84
C ILE A 245 -13.54 13.36 6.27
N SER A 246 -13.42 14.45 7.01
CA SER A 246 -12.15 14.96 7.53
C SER A 246 -11.91 14.51 8.96
N GLY A 247 -10.63 14.53 9.38
CA GLY A 247 -10.23 14.21 10.75
C GLY A 247 -10.42 12.74 11.13
N MET A 248 -10.49 11.85 10.16
CA MET A 248 -10.54 10.40 10.38
C MET A 248 -9.16 9.89 10.80
N GLU A 249 -9.14 8.96 11.73
CA GLU A 249 -7.94 8.28 12.23
C GLU A 249 -8.06 6.79 11.99
N LEU A 250 -6.97 6.15 11.53
CA LEU A 250 -6.89 4.70 11.38
C LEU A 250 -6.32 4.08 12.66
N ASN A 251 -6.87 2.93 13.02
CA ASN A 251 -6.41 2.12 14.14
C ASN A 251 -6.27 2.93 15.45
N HIS A 252 -7.30 3.73 15.74
CA HIS A 252 -7.35 4.56 16.94
C HIS A 252 -7.44 3.71 18.21
N VAL A 253 -6.56 3.96 19.17
CA VAL A 253 -6.54 3.28 20.47
C VAL A 253 -7.43 4.01 21.45
N PHE A 254 -8.49 3.34 21.91
CA PHE A 254 -9.38 3.81 22.95
C PHE A 254 -8.93 3.29 24.30
N GLU A 255 -8.43 4.16 25.17
CA GLU A 255 -8.22 3.85 26.58
C GLU A 255 -9.60 3.75 27.28
N LEU A 256 -9.87 2.60 27.88
CA LEU A 256 -11.19 2.30 28.44
C LEU A 256 -11.26 2.66 29.94
N PRO A 257 -12.35 3.32 30.40
CA PRO A 257 -12.63 3.46 31.82
C PRO A 257 -12.98 2.09 32.43
N ARG A 258 -12.86 1.97 33.76
CA ARG A 258 -12.96 0.67 34.49
C ARG A 258 -14.22 -0.16 34.10
N GLN A 259 -15.37 0.49 33.96
CA GLN A 259 -16.60 -0.22 33.58
C GLN A 259 -16.50 -0.83 32.17
N ALA A 260 -15.95 -0.10 31.20
CA ALA A 260 -15.76 -0.58 29.85
C ALA A 260 -14.65 -1.63 29.74
N GLN A 261 -13.62 -1.56 30.62
CA GLN A 261 -12.60 -2.61 30.73
C GLN A 261 -13.20 -3.97 31.13
N VAL A 262 -14.17 -3.98 32.04
CA VAL A 262 -14.88 -5.20 32.43
C VAL A 262 -15.62 -5.80 31.24
N ILE A 263 -16.26 -4.98 30.41
CA ILE A 263 -16.98 -5.43 29.21
C ILE A 263 -15.97 -5.98 28.16
N ALA A 264 -14.88 -5.24 27.92
CA ALA A 264 -13.90 -5.61 26.89
C ALA A 264 -12.97 -6.75 27.33
N GLY A 265 -12.80 -6.97 28.64
CA GLY A 265 -11.77 -7.86 29.20
C GLY A 265 -10.34 -7.32 29.02
N ARG A 266 -10.16 -6.04 28.68
CA ARG A 266 -8.85 -5.40 28.44
C ARG A 266 -8.88 -3.89 28.73
N ARG A 267 -7.68 -3.29 28.88
CA ARG A 267 -7.56 -1.87 29.25
C ARG A 267 -7.81 -0.91 28.10
N ALA A 268 -7.49 -1.35 26.89
CA ALA A 268 -7.66 -0.57 25.67
C ALA A 268 -8.18 -1.44 24.54
N VAL A 269 -8.86 -0.83 23.57
CA VAL A 269 -9.28 -1.47 22.31
C VAL A 269 -8.93 -0.55 21.16
N GLU A 270 -8.65 -1.14 20.01
CA GLU A 270 -8.32 -0.43 18.76
C GLU A 270 -9.53 -0.46 17.83
N GLY A 271 -9.87 0.69 17.23
CA GLY A 271 -10.94 0.82 16.24
C GLY A 271 -10.37 1.07 14.85
N ASP A 272 -10.90 0.43 13.79
CA ASP A 272 -10.30 0.45 12.46
C ASP A 272 -10.28 1.87 11.85
N LEU A 273 -11.45 2.54 11.79
CA LEU A 273 -11.56 3.91 11.28
C LEU A 273 -12.39 4.75 12.25
N TYR A 274 -11.75 5.67 12.95
CA TYR A 274 -12.41 6.53 13.93
C TYR A 274 -12.60 7.95 13.41
N ILE A 275 -13.78 8.53 13.66
CA ILE A 275 -14.14 9.92 13.34
C ILE A 275 -14.39 10.68 14.65
N PRO A 276 -13.37 11.37 15.20
CA PRO A 276 -13.46 12.01 16.50
C PRO A 276 -14.61 13.02 16.61
N GLY A 277 -14.81 13.83 15.56
CA GLY A 277 -15.81 14.92 15.56
C GLY A 277 -17.24 14.49 15.84
N ILE A 278 -17.60 13.23 15.56
CA ILE A 278 -18.92 12.65 15.82
C ILE A 278 -18.84 11.38 16.66
N ARG A 279 -17.68 11.07 17.22
CA ARG A 279 -17.41 9.87 18.02
C ARG A 279 -17.90 8.59 17.37
N ARG A 280 -17.62 8.41 16.08
CA ARG A 280 -18.00 7.22 15.31
C ARG A 280 -16.80 6.38 14.98
N ASN A 281 -16.88 5.08 15.25
CA ASN A 281 -15.92 4.10 14.81
C ASN A 281 -16.54 3.20 13.74
N ILE A 282 -15.83 2.96 12.66
CA ILE A 282 -16.24 2.13 11.53
C ILE A 282 -15.30 0.93 11.51
N GLU A 283 -15.87 -0.27 11.67
CA GLU A 283 -15.16 -1.55 11.65
C GLU A 283 -15.35 -2.20 10.29
N TYR A 284 -14.30 -2.75 9.70
CA TYR A 284 -14.38 -3.58 8.52
C TYR A 284 -14.45 -5.06 8.92
N ASP A 285 -15.51 -5.74 8.50
CA ASP A 285 -15.72 -7.17 8.74
C ASP A 285 -15.48 -7.95 7.45
N SER A 286 -14.40 -8.76 7.44
CA SER A 286 -13.98 -9.54 6.28
C SER A 286 -14.77 -10.83 6.05
N GLU A 287 -15.72 -11.18 6.93
CA GLU A 287 -16.49 -12.45 6.87
C GLU A 287 -15.66 -13.74 6.97
N GLN A 288 -14.33 -13.66 6.99
CA GLN A 288 -13.43 -14.83 7.03
C GLN A 288 -13.42 -15.54 8.39
N HIS A 289 -13.95 -14.89 9.44
CA HIS A 289 -13.91 -15.42 10.81
C HIS A 289 -15.16 -16.21 11.22
N HIS A 290 -15.90 -16.78 10.26
CA HIS A 290 -17.12 -17.54 10.55
C HIS A 290 -16.91 -18.82 11.37
N SER A 291 -15.67 -19.32 11.48
CA SER A 291 -15.35 -20.55 12.22
C SER A 291 -14.88 -20.34 13.66
N ASP A 292 -14.46 -19.13 14.05
CA ASP A 292 -13.92 -18.86 15.39
C ASP A 292 -14.91 -18.12 16.29
N SER A 293 -15.59 -18.88 17.15
CA SER A 293 -16.54 -18.32 18.12
C SER A 293 -15.88 -17.38 19.13
N GLU A 294 -14.60 -17.60 19.46
CA GLU A 294 -13.86 -16.75 20.38
C GLU A 294 -13.51 -15.38 19.79
N GLN A 295 -13.17 -15.36 18.50
CA GLN A 295 -12.93 -14.09 17.81
C GLN A 295 -14.21 -13.25 17.74
N ARG A 296 -15.31 -13.87 17.38
CA ARG A 296 -16.62 -13.21 17.34
C ARG A 296 -17.05 -12.65 18.71
N ASP A 297 -16.81 -13.38 19.80
CA ASP A 297 -17.07 -12.90 21.16
C ASP A 297 -16.17 -11.70 21.51
N ARG A 298 -14.89 -11.73 21.11
CA ARG A 298 -13.96 -10.59 21.28
C ARG A 298 -14.45 -9.34 20.56
N ASP A 299 -14.93 -9.47 19.33
CA ASP A 299 -15.42 -8.36 18.51
C ASP A 299 -16.72 -7.77 19.08
N ILE A 300 -17.64 -8.62 19.55
CA ILE A 300 -18.85 -8.20 20.25
C ILE A 300 -18.49 -7.44 21.54
N ARG A 301 -17.57 -7.95 22.35
CA ARG A 301 -17.11 -7.28 23.59
C ARG A 301 -16.45 -5.93 23.28
N LYS A 302 -15.60 -5.85 22.26
CA LYS A 302 -15.00 -4.59 21.78
C LYS A 302 -16.09 -3.58 21.43
N ALA A 303 -17.05 -3.97 20.58
CA ALA A 303 -18.14 -3.10 20.15
C ALA A 303 -19.00 -2.62 21.32
N ASN A 304 -19.32 -3.51 22.28
CA ASN A 304 -20.10 -3.15 23.47
C ASN A 304 -19.35 -2.20 24.40
N ALA A 305 -18.04 -2.39 24.59
CA ALA A 305 -17.21 -1.49 25.39
C ALA A 305 -17.12 -0.09 24.76
N LEU A 306 -16.95 0.00 23.44
CA LEU A 306 -16.95 1.27 22.71
C LEU A 306 -18.31 1.99 22.83
N ARG A 307 -19.43 1.28 22.68
CA ARG A 307 -20.76 1.86 22.88
C ARG A 307 -20.99 2.35 24.32
N ALA A 308 -20.47 1.62 25.30
CA ALA A 308 -20.56 2.01 26.70
C ALA A 308 -19.86 3.34 27.01
N ILE A 309 -18.86 3.73 26.22
CA ILE A 309 -18.17 5.02 26.33
C ILE A 309 -18.71 6.07 25.34
N GLY A 310 -19.87 5.80 24.72
CA GLY A 310 -20.54 6.74 23.81
C GLY A 310 -19.94 6.85 22.42
N VAL A 311 -19.27 5.80 21.94
CA VAL A 311 -18.82 5.70 20.55
C VAL A 311 -19.88 5.00 19.69
N ASP A 312 -20.30 5.63 18.60
CA ASP A 312 -21.20 5.04 17.57
C ASP A 312 -20.41 4.03 16.73
N VAL A 313 -20.58 2.75 17.00
CA VAL A 313 -19.89 1.67 16.27
C VAL A 313 -20.72 1.23 15.08
N ARG A 314 -20.14 1.34 13.89
CA ARG A 314 -20.71 0.91 12.61
C ARG A 314 -19.84 -0.18 12.00
N THR A 315 -20.46 -1.21 11.43
CA THR A 315 -19.75 -2.28 10.74
C THR A 315 -20.01 -2.18 9.23
N VAL A 316 -18.96 -2.39 8.44
CA VAL A 316 -19.01 -2.50 6.98
C VAL A 316 -18.55 -3.91 6.64
N THR A 317 -19.45 -4.75 6.15
CA THR A 317 -19.11 -6.12 5.75
C THR A 317 -18.47 -6.13 4.34
N ARG A 318 -17.75 -7.22 4.01
CA ARG A 318 -17.21 -7.45 2.66
C ARG A 318 -18.31 -7.28 1.60
N THR A 319 -19.43 -7.97 1.74
CA THR A 319 -20.56 -7.90 0.80
C THR A 319 -21.09 -6.48 0.62
N GLN A 320 -21.18 -5.69 1.71
CA GLN A 320 -21.61 -4.29 1.63
C GLN A 320 -20.59 -3.42 0.91
N LEU A 321 -19.29 -3.64 1.14
CA LEU A 321 -18.22 -2.87 0.51
C LEU A 321 -18.17 -3.11 -1.01
N TYR A 322 -18.32 -4.36 -1.45
CA TYR A 322 -18.20 -4.76 -2.86
C TYR A 322 -19.50 -4.61 -3.68
N THR A 323 -20.63 -4.30 -3.06
CA THR A 323 -21.89 -4.04 -3.77
C THR A 323 -22.13 -2.55 -3.88
N TRP A 324 -21.86 -1.95 -5.05
CA TRP A 324 -21.88 -0.50 -5.25
C TRP A 324 -23.12 0.21 -4.69
N ASN A 325 -24.32 -0.25 -5.02
CA ASN A 325 -25.55 0.42 -4.57
C ASN A 325 -25.70 0.40 -3.05
N VAL A 326 -25.31 -0.72 -2.42
CA VAL A 326 -25.33 -0.88 -0.95
C VAL A 326 -24.27 0.01 -0.31
N PHE A 327 -23.02 -0.06 -0.82
CA PHE A 327 -21.92 0.77 -0.32
C PHE A 327 -22.24 2.26 -0.46
N ASN A 328 -22.75 2.70 -1.60
CA ASN A 328 -23.07 4.10 -1.84
C ASN A 328 -24.07 4.64 -0.81
N ALA A 329 -25.15 3.89 -0.53
CA ALA A 329 -26.13 4.26 0.49
C ALA A 329 -25.56 4.24 1.91
N LEU A 330 -24.74 3.22 2.22
CA LEU A 330 -24.04 3.09 3.50
C LEU A 330 -23.06 4.23 3.72
N ALA A 331 -22.21 4.56 2.73
CA ALA A 331 -21.23 5.63 2.82
C ALA A 331 -21.87 6.99 3.05
N ASP A 332 -23.03 7.27 2.43
CA ASP A 332 -23.80 8.48 2.72
C ASP A 332 -24.33 8.50 4.15
N SER A 333 -24.71 7.34 4.70
CA SER A 333 -25.11 7.20 6.11
C SER A 333 -23.93 7.41 7.06
N LEU A 334 -22.76 6.87 6.74
CA LEU A 334 -21.53 7.04 7.53
C LEU A 334 -21.04 8.49 7.54
N ALA A 335 -21.26 9.23 6.46
CA ALA A 335 -20.87 10.64 6.35
C ALA A 335 -21.83 11.61 7.05
N ARG A 336 -22.99 11.16 7.52
CA ARG A 336 -23.95 12.04 8.23
C ARG A 336 -23.35 12.58 9.52
N GLY A 337 -23.45 13.90 9.71
CA GLY A 337 -22.90 14.61 10.87
C GLY A 337 -21.44 15.01 10.73
N THR A 338 -20.75 14.61 9.64
CA THR A 338 -19.32 14.95 9.43
C THR A 338 -19.12 16.07 8.43
N VAL A 339 -20.08 16.29 7.54
CA VAL A 339 -19.98 17.29 6.46
C VAL A 339 -21.03 18.36 6.67
N ASP A 340 -20.59 19.61 6.78
CA ASP A 340 -21.50 20.75 6.81
C ASP A 340 -22.26 20.85 5.48
N ARG A 341 -23.60 20.73 5.57
CA ARG A 341 -24.57 20.83 4.49
C ARG A 341 -24.24 20.01 3.25
N ALA A 342 -24.91 18.89 3.13
CA ALA A 342 -24.88 18.05 1.94
C ALA A 342 -25.24 18.86 0.68
N ARG A 343 -24.24 19.28 -0.09
CA ARG A 343 -24.48 19.77 -1.44
C ARG A 343 -25.13 18.65 -2.25
N PRO A 344 -26.11 18.97 -3.11
CA PRO A 344 -26.77 17.97 -3.94
C PRO A 344 -25.75 17.10 -4.67
N VAL A 345 -26.00 15.80 -4.71
CA VAL A 345 -25.17 14.84 -5.43
C VAL A 345 -25.53 14.91 -6.90
N THR A 346 -24.68 15.53 -7.73
CA THR A 346 -24.85 15.59 -9.19
C THR A 346 -24.53 14.25 -9.85
N ALA A 347 -25.02 14.02 -11.06
CA ALA A 347 -24.69 12.83 -11.86
C ALA A 347 -23.16 12.68 -12.04
N SER A 348 -22.44 13.77 -12.31
CA SER A 348 -20.98 13.77 -12.44
C SER A 348 -20.29 13.37 -11.15
N LEU A 349 -20.80 13.78 -9.99
CA LEU A 349 -20.23 13.37 -8.70
C LEU A 349 -20.46 11.88 -8.44
N LYS A 350 -21.64 11.35 -8.77
CA LYS A 350 -21.94 9.91 -8.66
C LYS A 350 -20.99 9.09 -9.54
N MET A 351 -20.69 9.57 -10.74
CA MET A 351 -19.74 8.92 -11.63
C MET A 351 -18.33 8.88 -11.03
N LEU A 352 -17.82 10.02 -10.51
CA LEU A 352 -16.51 10.06 -9.84
C LEU A 352 -16.44 9.13 -8.62
N GLN A 353 -17.55 9.03 -7.86
CA GLN A 353 -17.63 8.12 -6.72
C GLN A 353 -17.62 6.66 -7.14
N TYR A 354 -18.31 6.33 -8.24
CA TYR A 354 -18.30 4.99 -8.80
C TYR A 354 -16.92 4.65 -9.38
N GLU A 355 -16.28 5.54 -10.12
CA GLU A 355 -14.95 5.34 -10.68
C GLU A 355 -13.90 5.09 -9.58
N LEU A 356 -13.92 5.88 -8.50
CA LEU A 356 -13.02 5.66 -7.37
C LEU A 356 -13.27 4.29 -6.72
N TRP A 357 -14.52 3.96 -6.45
CA TRP A 357 -14.91 2.68 -5.85
C TRP A 357 -14.49 1.51 -6.76
N HIS A 358 -14.77 1.59 -8.06
CA HIS A 358 -14.38 0.56 -9.04
C HIS A 358 -12.87 0.39 -9.12
N ASN A 359 -12.11 1.49 -9.19
CA ASN A 359 -10.66 1.45 -9.32
C ASN A 359 -9.97 0.93 -8.05
N LEU A 360 -10.58 1.11 -6.87
CA LEU A 360 -10.04 0.62 -5.60
C LEU A 360 -10.36 -0.85 -5.32
N LEU A 361 -11.54 -1.34 -5.75
CA LEU A 361 -12.04 -2.63 -5.31
C LEU A 361 -12.15 -3.68 -6.42
N VAL A 362 -12.64 -3.30 -7.61
CA VAL A 362 -12.90 -4.26 -8.69
C VAL A 362 -11.65 -4.46 -9.55
N ARG A 363 -10.91 -3.39 -9.81
CA ARG A 363 -9.71 -3.44 -10.64
C ARG A 363 -8.53 -4.17 -9.96
N ASP A 364 -8.54 -4.27 -8.64
CA ASP A 364 -7.57 -5.08 -7.91
C ASP A 364 -7.88 -6.58 -8.05
N GLU A 365 -9.16 -6.98 -7.98
CA GLU A 365 -9.56 -8.39 -8.19
C GLU A 365 -9.35 -8.89 -9.63
N GLU A 366 -9.38 -8.01 -10.65
CA GLU A 366 -9.07 -8.39 -12.04
C GLU A 366 -7.56 -8.54 -12.32
N ARG A 367 -6.71 -8.13 -11.38
CA ARG A 367 -5.23 -8.24 -11.48
C ARG A 367 -4.67 -9.46 -10.77
N ASP A 368 -5.43 -10.05 -9.84
CA ASP A 368 -5.15 -11.30 -9.15
C ASP A 368 -5.71 -12.50 -9.97
#